data_33142b4aa8ff1656ea192bf6fb992eb4
#
_entry.id   33142b4aa8ff1656ea192bf6fb992eb4
#
_cell.length_a   1.000
_cell.length_b   1.000
_cell.length_c   1.000
_cell.angle_alpha   90.00
_cell.angle_beta   90.00
_cell.angle_gamma   90.00
#
_symmetry.space_group_name_H-M   'P 1'
#
loop_
_entity.id
_entity.type
_entity.pdbx_description
1 polymer ?
#
loop_
_entity_poly.entity_id
_entity_poly.type
_entity_poly.pdbx_seq_one_letter_code
_entity_poly.pdbx_strand_id
1 'polypeptide(L)'
;LENEAYFIKTNQKEVKIPLNFSICKVNDISSPKNTIIFVDEDKLQFPLTIRKRNEGDYFYPSGMKGKKKLSKYFKDEKMSLIEKENTWLLCSKNKIVWVIGKRADQQFVANKTTQNIIKLELL
;
A
#
# COMPACT_ATOMS: atom_id res chain seq x y z
N LEU A 1 -8.24 10.43 16.23
CA LEU A 1 -8.81 11.19 15.16
C LEU A 1 -7.83 11.23 13.99
N GLU A 2 -7.18 12.38 13.83
CA GLU A 2 -6.27 12.55 12.69
C GLU A 2 -5.05 11.63 12.77
N ASN A 3 -4.76 11.08 13.95
CA ASN A 3 -3.61 10.21 14.12
C ASN A 3 -3.98 8.74 14.30
N GLU A 4 -5.18 8.38 13.88
CA GLU A 4 -5.60 6.98 13.97
C GLU A 4 -4.70 6.08 13.15
N ALA A 5 -4.38 4.94 13.72
CA ALA A 5 -3.62 3.91 13.02
C ALA A 5 -4.24 2.55 13.32
N TYR A 6 -4.21 1.69 12.32
CA TYR A 6 -4.72 0.33 12.42
C TYR A 6 -3.58 -0.63 12.09
N PHE A 7 -3.61 -1.81 12.67
CA PHE A 7 -2.49 -2.74 12.52
C PHE A 7 -2.95 -4.06 11.91
N ILE A 8 -2.08 -4.63 11.09
CA ILE A 8 -2.33 -5.93 10.45
C ILE A 8 -1.30 -6.90 10.97
N LYS A 9 -1.77 -8.00 11.55
CA LYS A 9 -0.89 -9.02 12.11
C LYS A 9 -0.44 -10.00 11.04
N THR A 10 0.65 -10.70 11.35
CA THR A 10 1.12 -11.79 10.49
C THR A 10 0.00 -12.81 10.27
N ASN A 11 -0.17 -13.24 9.01
CA ASN A 11 -1.17 -14.24 8.61
C ASN A 11 -2.63 -13.78 8.73
N GLN A 12 -2.87 -12.50 8.94
CA GLN A 12 -4.22 -11.96 8.88
C GLN A 12 -4.72 -12.04 7.43
N LYS A 13 -5.97 -12.42 7.23
CA LYS A 13 -6.50 -12.70 5.89
C LYS A 13 -7.40 -11.60 5.34
N GLU A 14 -7.86 -10.70 6.19
CA GLU A 14 -8.71 -9.61 5.72
C GLU A 14 -8.63 -8.44 6.68
N VAL A 15 -8.99 -7.28 6.15
CA VAL A 15 -9.10 -6.05 6.93
C VAL A 15 -10.47 -5.50 6.63
N LYS A 16 -11.20 -5.08 7.68
CA LYS A 16 -12.53 -4.51 7.50
C LYS A 16 -12.58 -3.04 7.87
N ILE A 17 -11.69 -2.60 8.73
CA ILE A 17 -11.60 -1.23 9.20
C ILE A 17 -10.15 -0.79 9.05
N PRO A 18 -9.86 0.37 8.52
CA PRO A 18 -10.75 1.47 8.15
C PRO A 18 -11.41 1.30 6.79
N LEU A 19 -10.97 0.31 6.03
CA LEU A 19 -11.58 -0.02 4.76
C LEU A 19 -11.43 -1.53 4.56
N ASN A 20 -12.13 -2.05 3.58
CA ASN A 20 -12.28 -3.49 3.43
C ASN A 20 -11.37 -4.01 2.32
N PHE A 21 -10.41 -4.86 2.68
CA PHE A 21 -9.60 -5.54 1.68
C PHE A 21 -9.17 -6.91 2.17
N SER A 22 -8.85 -7.79 1.21
CA SER A 22 -8.43 -9.14 1.51
C SER A 22 -6.92 -9.28 1.35
N ILE A 23 -6.37 -10.23 2.08
CA ILE A 23 -4.94 -10.53 2.07
C ILE A 23 -4.81 -12.03 1.87
N CYS A 24 -4.16 -12.47 0.80
CA CYS A 24 -3.98 -13.90 0.60
C CYS A 24 -2.65 -14.20 -0.07
N LYS A 25 -2.15 -15.39 0.22
CA LYS A 25 -0.92 -15.88 -0.41
C LYS A 25 -1.28 -16.47 -1.76
N VAL A 26 -0.48 -16.16 -2.77
CA VAL A 26 -0.70 -16.65 -4.13
C VAL A 26 0.62 -17.13 -4.70
N ASN A 27 0.53 -17.91 -5.78
CA ASN A 27 1.73 -18.43 -6.44
C ASN A 27 2.12 -17.65 -7.67
N ASP A 28 1.22 -16.85 -8.19
CA ASP A 28 1.42 -16.12 -9.43
C ASP A 28 1.09 -14.64 -9.25
N ILE A 29 1.62 -13.84 -10.16
CA ILE A 29 1.24 -12.44 -10.28
C ILE A 29 0.37 -12.33 -11.51
N SER A 30 -0.90 -11.95 -11.31
CA SER A 30 -1.77 -11.62 -12.42
C SER A 30 -1.71 -10.12 -12.67
N SER A 31 -2.56 -9.60 -13.55
CA SER A 31 -2.53 -8.19 -13.90
C SER A 31 -2.89 -7.32 -12.70
N PRO A 32 -1.97 -6.50 -12.21
CA PRO A 32 -2.29 -5.62 -11.08
C PRO A 32 -3.20 -4.49 -11.53
N LYS A 33 -3.95 -3.96 -10.57
CA LYS A 33 -4.84 -2.82 -10.77
C LYS A 33 -4.62 -1.87 -9.61
N ASN A 34 -5.27 -0.70 -9.66
CA ASN A 34 -5.19 0.22 -8.52
C ASN A 34 -5.74 -0.42 -7.24
N THR A 35 -6.68 -1.36 -7.39
CA THR A 35 -7.33 -2.03 -6.26
C THR A 35 -6.74 -3.40 -5.95
N ILE A 36 -5.80 -3.88 -6.74
CA ILE A 36 -5.16 -5.19 -6.53
C ILE A 36 -3.67 -5.04 -6.71
N ILE A 37 -2.91 -5.37 -5.67
CA ILE A 37 -1.46 -5.36 -5.77
C ILE A 37 -0.89 -6.70 -5.29
N PHE A 38 0.31 -6.97 -5.76
CA PHE A 38 1.06 -8.18 -5.39
C PHE A 38 2.38 -7.72 -4.79
N VAL A 39 2.64 -8.13 -3.55
CA VAL A 39 3.84 -7.69 -2.83
C VAL A 39 4.67 -8.88 -2.40
N ASP A 40 5.96 -8.60 -2.19
CA ASP A 40 6.91 -9.59 -1.71
C ASP A 40 6.80 -9.67 -0.19
N GLU A 41 6.26 -10.79 0.30
CA GLU A 41 6.05 -10.97 1.73
C GLU A 41 7.36 -10.85 2.51
N ASP A 42 8.46 -11.29 1.93
CA ASP A 42 9.75 -11.28 2.62
C ASP A 42 10.27 -9.87 2.89
N LYS A 43 9.73 -8.88 2.22
CA LYS A 43 10.11 -7.48 2.42
C LYS A 43 9.24 -6.76 3.44
N LEU A 44 8.19 -7.42 3.90
CA LEU A 44 7.25 -6.82 4.86
C LEU A 44 7.69 -7.13 6.29
N GLN A 45 7.51 -6.17 7.17
CA GLN A 45 7.78 -6.33 8.59
C GLN A 45 6.48 -6.13 9.35
N PHE A 46 5.93 -7.22 9.84
CA PHE A 46 4.67 -7.18 10.58
C PHE A 46 4.89 -6.74 12.03
N PRO A 47 3.91 -6.10 12.64
CA PRO A 47 2.61 -5.78 12.05
C PRO A 47 2.73 -4.63 11.04
N LEU A 48 1.89 -4.71 10.01
CA LEU A 48 1.77 -3.61 9.07
C LEU A 48 0.86 -2.54 9.68
N THR A 49 1.00 -1.32 9.21
CA THR A 49 0.21 -0.21 9.72
C THR A 49 -0.61 0.40 8.60
N ILE A 50 -1.87 0.74 8.91
CA ILE A 50 -2.71 1.52 8.00
C ILE A 50 -2.93 2.87 8.67
N ARG A 51 -2.54 3.93 7.99
CA ARG A 51 -2.63 5.27 8.56
C ARG A 51 -2.89 6.31 7.48
N LYS A 52 -3.25 7.50 7.91
CA LYS A 52 -3.35 8.64 7.02
C LYS A 52 -1.97 9.22 6.77
N ARG A 53 -1.88 10.11 5.80
CA ARG A 53 -0.62 10.75 5.43
C ARG A 53 -0.07 11.61 6.56
N ASN A 54 1.24 11.70 6.60
CA ASN A 54 1.97 12.63 7.47
C ASN A 54 2.78 13.56 6.58
N GLU A 55 3.08 14.72 7.11
CA GLU A 55 3.95 15.66 6.41
C GLU A 55 5.31 14.99 6.19
N GLY A 56 5.84 15.15 4.97
CA GLY A 56 7.13 14.57 4.64
C GLY A 56 7.08 13.16 4.09
N ASP A 57 5.92 12.54 4.04
CA ASP A 57 5.78 11.20 3.47
C ASP A 57 6.25 11.17 2.03
N TYR A 58 6.88 10.06 1.66
CA TYR A 58 7.32 9.83 0.28
C TYR A 58 7.28 8.33 0.00
N PHE A 59 7.31 7.98 -1.28
CA PHE A 59 7.39 6.59 -1.68
C PHE A 59 7.99 6.51 -3.08
N TYR A 60 8.17 5.28 -3.57
CA TYR A 60 8.73 5.01 -4.89
C TYR A 60 7.61 4.42 -5.75
N PRO A 61 6.80 5.26 -6.42
CA PRO A 61 5.63 4.75 -7.13
C PRO A 61 6.00 3.69 -8.15
N SER A 62 5.29 2.56 -8.12
CA SER A 62 5.55 1.48 -9.07
C SER A 62 5.29 1.98 -10.49
N GLY A 63 6.15 1.54 -11.43
CA GLY A 63 6.04 1.98 -12.81
C GLY A 63 6.60 3.36 -13.08
N MET A 64 7.11 4.04 -12.06
CA MET A 64 7.70 5.36 -12.21
C MET A 64 9.14 5.31 -11.70
N LYS A 65 9.93 6.32 -12.06
CA LYS A 65 11.32 6.34 -11.61
C LYS A 65 11.48 7.15 -10.35
N GLY A 66 12.18 6.55 -9.37
CA GLY A 66 12.68 7.25 -8.22
C GLY A 66 11.65 7.61 -7.17
N LYS A 67 12.14 8.36 -6.22
CA LYS A 67 11.39 8.75 -5.04
C LYS A 67 10.47 9.93 -5.36
N LYS A 68 9.29 9.93 -4.77
CA LYS A 68 8.34 11.01 -4.98
C LYS A 68 7.66 11.34 -3.66
N LYS A 69 7.61 12.63 -3.33
CA LYS A 69 6.86 13.05 -2.15
C LYS A 69 5.38 12.75 -2.36
N LEU A 70 4.74 12.29 -1.30
CA LEU A 70 3.32 11.93 -1.38
C LEU A 70 2.47 13.15 -1.77
N SER A 71 2.80 14.33 -1.25
CA SER A 71 2.09 15.55 -1.60
C SER A 71 2.18 15.86 -3.09
N LYS A 72 3.36 15.62 -3.68
CA LYS A 72 3.54 15.81 -5.11
C LYS A 72 2.75 14.78 -5.91
N TYR A 73 2.76 13.53 -5.45
CA TYR A 73 2.00 12.47 -6.09
C TYR A 73 0.51 12.82 -6.11
N PHE A 74 -0.02 13.26 -4.99
CA PHE A 74 -1.43 13.65 -4.91
C PHE A 74 -1.75 14.79 -5.88
N LYS A 75 -0.85 15.77 -5.98
CA LYS A 75 -1.01 16.90 -6.88
C LYS A 75 -1.01 16.44 -8.34
N ASP A 76 -0.05 15.58 -8.68
CA ASP A 76 0.08 15.07 -10.05
C ASP A 76 -1.12 14.23 -10.46
N GLU A 77 -1.74 13.53 -9.50
CA GLU A 77 -2.94 12.75 -9.74
C GLU A 77 -4.22 13.59 -9.68
N LYS A 78 -4.06 14.90 -9.46
CA LYS A 78 -5.18 15.85 -9.43
C LYS A 78 -6.25 15.46 -8.42
N MET A 79 -5.81 14.97 -7.28
CA MET A 79 -6.74 14.55 -6.23
C MET A 79 -7.35 15.76 -5.54
N SER A 80 -8.65 15.68 -5.29
CA SER A 80 -9.34 16.72 -4.53
C SER A 80 -8.90 16.67 -3.06
N LEU A 81 -9.22 17.72 -2.31
CA LEU A 81 -8.90 17.75 -0.90
C LEU A 81 -9.58 16.59 -0.17
N ILE A 82 -10.84 16.31 -0.52
CA ILE A 82 -11.59 15.22 0.10
C ILE A 82 -10.92 13.89 -0.18
N GLU A 83 -10.50 13.67 -1.42
CA GLU A 83 -9.80 12.42 -1.77
C GLU A 83 -8.51 12.27 -0.96
N LYS A 84 -7.74 13.35 -0.84
CA LYS A 84 -6.48 13.31 -0.09
C LYS A 84 -6.74 12.94 1.37
N GLU A 85 -7.79 13.50 1.96
CA GLU A 85 -8.11 13.26 3.35
C GLU A 85 -8.68 11.87 3.60
N ASN A 86 -9.26 11.26 2.57
CA ASN A 86 -9.85 9.93 2.68
C ASN A 86 -8.91 8.82 2.22
N THR A 87 -7.70 9.15 1.83
CA THR A 87 -6.74 8.14 1.35
C THR A 87 -5.96 7.55 2.50
N TRP A 88 -5.96 6.22 2.56
CA TRP A 88 -5.23 5.47 3.58
C TRP A 88 -3.95 4.93 2.96
N LEU A 89 -2.93 4.79 3.82
CA LEU A 89 -1.63 4.25 3.43
C LEU A 89 -1.38 2.95 4.16
N LEU A 90 -0.91 1.94 3.43
CA LEU A 90 -0.43 0.71 4.04
C LEU A 90 1.07 0.83 4.18
N CYS A 91 1.58 0.64 5.39
CA CYS A 91 3.00 0.85 5.68
C CYS A 91 3.63 -0.36 6.34
N SER A 92 4.90 -0.59 6.03
CA SER A 92 5.75 -1.55 6.70
C SER A 92 6.79 -0.74 7.45
N LYS A 93 6.69 -0.72 8.78
CA LYS A 93 7.46 0.20 9.60
C LYS A 93 7.18 1.63 9.14
N ASN A 94 8.22 2.39 8.81
CA ASN A 94 8.04 3.77 8.38
C ASN A 94 7.98 3.94 6.87
N LYS A 95 7.89 2.83 6.13
CA LYS A 95 7.90 2.87 4.66
C LYS A 95 6.52 2.61 4.12
N ILE A 96 6.10 3.40 3.13
CA ILE A 96 4.82 3.20 2.47
C ILE A 96 4.94 2.01 1.53
N VAL A 97 4.00 1.07 1.66
CA VAL A 97 3.90 -0.10 0.78
C VAL A 97 2.88 0.18 -0.33
N TRP A 98 1.78 0.81 0.03
CA TRP A 98 0.66 1.01 -0.89
C TRP A 98 -0.10 2.27 -0.52
N VAL A 99 -0.28 3.16 -1.48
CA VAL A 99 -1.25 4.23 -1.38
C VAL A 99 -2.54 3.56 -1.79
N ILE A 100 -3.34 3.15 -0.80
CA ILE A 100 -4.43 2.19 -1.00
C ILE A 100 -5.45 2.70 -2.01
N GLY A 101 -5.73 1.86 -3.02
CA GLY A 101 -6.63 2.22 -4.10
C GLY A 101 -5.99 3.05 -5.19
N LYS A 102 -4.71 3.37 -5.05
CA LYS A 102 -4.00 4.22 -6.01
C LYS A 102 -2.76 3.53 -6.58
N ARG A 103 -1.67 3.48 -5.84
CA ARG A 103 -0.42 2.94 -6.37
C ARG A 103 0.44 2.32 -5.29
N ALA A 104 1.08 1.20 -5.63
CA ALA A 104 2.00 0.52 -4.72
C ALA A 104 3.39 1.12 -4.81
N ASP A 105 4.22 0.81 -3.83
CA ASP A 105 5.62 1.21 -3.81
C ASP A 105 6.45 0.17 -4.57
N GLN A 106 7.33 0.65 -5.43
CA GLN A 106 8.17 -0.20 -6.27
C GLN A 106 9.05 -1.16 -5.47
N GLN A 107 9.48 -0.74 -4.28
CA GLN A 107 10.37 -1.54 -3.46
C GLN A 107 9.71 -2.77 -2.86
N PHE A 108 8.38 -2.79 -2.81
CA PHE A 108 7.64 -3.88 -2.19
C PHE A 108 6.90 -4.75 -3.19
N VAL A 109 6.69 -4.28 -4.43
CA VAL A 109 5.92 -5.09 -5.38
C VAL A 109 6.67 -6.36 -5.75
N ALA A 110 5.91 -7.44 -5.92
CA ALA A 110 6.46 -8.73 -6.29
C ALA A 110 6.89 -8.73 -7.75
N ASN A 111 7.86 -9.58 -8.06
CA ASN A 111 8.33 -9.76 -9.45
C ASN A 111 8.52 -11.25 -9.70
N LYS A 112 9.10 -11.58 -10.87
CA LYS A 112 9.22 -12.97 -11.29
C LYS A 112 10.10 -13.80 -10.38
N THR A 113 10.98 -13.17 -9.60
CA THR A 113 11.89 -13.89 -8.70
C THR A 113 11.38 -13.97 -7.27
N THR A 114 10.24 -13.35 -6.99
CA THR A 114 9.66 -13.35 -5.65
C THR A 114 9.17 -14.74 -5.30
N GLN A 115 9.57 -15.24 -4.13
CA GLN A 115 9.19 -16.58 -3.70
C GLN A 115 7.90 -16.60 -2.90
N ASN A 116 7.67 -15.59 -2.09
CA ASN A 116 6.46 -15.53 -1.25
C ASN A 116 5.66 -14.28 -1.63
N ILE A 117 4.55 -14.50 -2.33
CA ILE A 117 3.74 -13.42 -2.89
C ILE A 117 2.46 -13.30 -2.10
N ILE A 118 2.15 -12.08 -1.71
CA ILE A 118 0.86 -11.75 -1.07
C ILE A 118 0.07 -10.87 -2.02
N LYS A 119 -1.18 -11.24 -2.24
CA LYS A 119 -2.13 -10.45 -3.01
C LYS A 119 -2.98 -9.64 -2.04
N LEU A 120 -3.03 -8.35 -2.25
CA LEU A 120 -3.87 -7.43 -1.50
C LEU A 120 -4.94 -6.90 -2.45
N GLU A 121 -6.19 -7.13 -2.11
CA GLU A 121 -7.30 -6.75 -2.97
C GLU A 121 -8.32 -5.94 -2.21
N LEU A 122 -8.54 -4.70 -2.67
CA LEU A 122 -9.54 -3.80 -2.09
C LEU A 122 -10.93 -4.29 -2.53
N LEU A 123 -11.83 -4.44 -1.56
CA LEU A 123 -13.15 -4.99 -1.81
C LEU A 123 -14.24 -3.92 -1.89
#